data_a1607f4863136354e493ff5a407bf79c
#
_entry.id   a1607f4863136354e493ff5a407bf79c
#
_cell.length_a   1.000
_cell.length_b   1.000
_cell.length_c   1.000
_cell.angle_alpha   90.00
_cell.angle_beta   90.00
_cell.angle_gamma   90.00
#
_symmetry.space_group_name_H-M   'P 1'
#
loop_
_entity.id
_entity.type
_entity.pdbx_description
1 polymer ?
#
loop_
_entity_poly.entity_id
_entity_poly.type
_entity_poly.pdbx_seq_one_letter_code
_entity_poly.pdbx_strand_id
1 'polypeptide(L)' 'MERLCIYPKDIQIVTGKSERYGRRLIKKMKDRFSKENHQLVTLDEFCVYMGFEVSKVKQLLLY' A
#
# COMPACT_ATOMS: atom_id res chain seq x y z
N MET A 1 -8.53 -14.98 1.51
CA MET A 1 -9.00 -14.04 0.48
C MET A 1 -7.96 -12.95 0.26
N GLU A 2 -7.61 -12.72 -1.00
CA GLU A 2 -6.62 -11.72 -1.33
C GLU A 2 -7.19 -10.32 -1.21
N ARG A 3 -6.37 -9.40 -0.72
CA ARG A 3 -6.76 -8.00 -0.66
C ARG A 3 -6.43 -7.31 -1.97
N LEU A 4 -7.35 -6.49 -2.43
CA LEU A 4 -7.12 -5.67 -3.62
C LEU A 4 -6.41 -4.38 -3.25
N CYS A 5 -6.76 -3.77 -2.12
CA CYS A 5 -6.29 -2.45 -1.72
C CYS A 5 -5.29 -2.53 -0.58
N ILE A 6 -4.45 -1.49 -0.48
CA ILE A 6 -3.49 -1.35 0.61
C ILE A 6 -4.00 -0.31 1.61
N TYR A 7 -3.85 -0.57 2.89
CA TYR A 7 -4.28 0.31 3.98
C TYR A 7 -3.07 0.73 4.81
N PRO A 8 -3.20 1.80 5.62
CA PRO A 8 -2.08 2.27 6.44
C PRO A 8 -1.50 1.19 7.35
N LYS A 9 -2.35 0.33 7.92
CA LYS A 9 -1.86 -0.76 8.77
C LYS A 9 -1.07 -1.78 8.00
N ASP A 10 -1.43 -2.02 6.75
CA ASP A 10 -0.69 -2.94 5.89
C ASP A 10 0.71 -2.38 5.62
N ILE A 11 0.81 -1.09 5.37
CA ILE A 11 2.10 -0.43 5.15
C ILE A 11 2.95 -0.53 6.41
N GLN A 12 2.34 -0.39 7.58
CA GLN A 12 3.04 -0.55 8.85
C GLN A 12 3.64 -1.95 8.98
N ILE A 13 2.88 -2.97 8.61
CA ILE A 13 3.35 -4.36 8.67
C ILE A 13 4.53 -4.58 7.71
N VAL A 14 4.40 -4.08 6.49
CA VAL A 14 5.40 -4.31 5.45
C VAL A 14 6.68 -3.53 5.69
N THR A 15 6.57 -2.27 6.13
CA THR A 15 7.73 -1.39 6.23
C THR A 15 8.29 -1.27 7.64
N GLY A 16 7.52 -1.63 8.66
CA GLY A 16 7.91 -1.41 10.04
C GLY A 16 7.78 0.04 10.48
N LYS A 17 7.21 0.90 9.66
CA LYS A 17 6.99 2.30 9.98
C LYS A 17 5.66 2.48 10.68
N SER A 18 5.37 3.72 11.13
CA SER A 18 4.14 4.03 11.83
C SER A 18 2.94 4.04 10.89
N GLU A 19 1.73 3.96 11.48
CA GLU A 19 0.50 4.08 10.71
C GLU A 19 0.37 5.47 10.08
N ARG A 20 0.86 6.50 10.77
CA ARG A 20 0.88 7.87 10.23
C ARG A 20 1.71 7.93 8.96
N TYR A 21 2.85 7.25 8.95
CA TYR A 21 3.68 7.16 7.74
C TYR A 21 2.87 6.50 6.61
N GLY A 22 2.13 5.44 6.94
CA GLY A 22 1.29 4.75 5.96
C GLY A 22 0.24 5.66 5.34
N ARG A 23 -0.42 6.47 6.16
CA ARG A 23 -1.42 7.42 5.65
C ARG A 23 -0.80 8.45 4.72
N ARG A 24 0.36 8.97 5.08
CA ARG A 24 1.09 9.93 4.25
C ARG A 24 1.50 9.30 2.93
N LEU A 25 1.99 8.07 2.99
CA LEU A 25 2.44 7.37 1.80
C LEU A 25 1.28 7.13 0.84
N ILE A 26 0.12 6.74 1.36
CA ILE A 26 -1.07 6.53 0.53
C ILE A 26 -1.46 7.83 -0.17
N LYS A 27 -1.40 8.95 0.54
CA LYS A 27 -1.71 10.24 -0.06
C LYS A 27 -0.74 10.58 -1.19
N LYS A 28 0.53 10.33 -0.98
CA LYS A 28 1.56 10.55 -2.01
C LYS A 28 1.32 9.64 -3.22
N MET A 29 0.94 8.40 -2.99
CA MET A 29 0.66 7.48 -4.09
C MET A 29 -0.57 7.91 -4.87
N LYS A 30 -1.61 8.41 -4.20
CA LYS A 30 -2.79 8.94 -4.90
C LYS A 30 -2.40 10.10 -5.81
N ASP A 31 -1.55 10.99 -5.34
CA ASP A 31 -1.06 12.09 -6.16
C ASP A 31 -0.22 11.58 -7.34
N ARG A 32 0.64 10.62 -7.08
CA ARG A 32 1.54 10.07 -8.09
C ARG A 32 0.76 9.38 -9.21
N PHE A 33 -0.32 8.68 -8.87
CA PHE A 33 -1.12 7.93 -9.83
C PHE A 33 -2.35 8.71 -10.31
N SER A 34 -2.44 9.99 -9.97
CA SER A 34 -3.54 10.87 -10.38
C SER A 34 -4.91 10.34 -9.97
N LYS A 35 -5.00 9.79 -8.77
CA LYS A 35 -6.26 9.24 -8.24
C LYS A 35 -7.07 10.32 -7.56
N GLU A 36 -8.40 10.17 -7.63
CA GLU A 36 -9.32 11.00 -6.86
C GLU A 36 -9.30 10.57 -5.39
N ASN A 37 -9.82 11.45 -4.51
CA ASN A 37 -9.82 11.16 -3.07
C ASN A 37 -10.57 9.89 -2.72
N HIS A 38 -11.63 9.55 -3.46
CA HIS A 38 -12.44 8.36 -3.19
C HIS A 38 -11.86 7.08 -3.76
N GLN A 39 -10.84 7.19 -4.61
CA GLN A 39 -10.21 6.02 -5.21
C GLN A 39 -9.13 5.47 -4.29
N LEU A 40 -9.09 4.14 -4.17
CA LEU A 40 -8.14 3.48 -3.28
C LEU A 40 -6.88 3.09 -4.05
N VAL A 41 -5.78 3.00 -3.32
CA VAL A 41 -4.51 2.52 -3.88
C VAL A 41 -4.51 1.00 -3.81
N THR A 42 -4.21 0.34 -4.92
CA THR A 42 -4.18 -1.11 -4.96
C THR A 42 -2.84 -1.63 -4.42
N LEU A 43 -2.83 -2.91 -4.03
CA LEU A 43 -1.62 -3.57 -3.59
C LEU A 43 -0.55 -3.55 -4.69
N ASP A 44 -0.97 -3.79 -5.94
CA ASP A 44 -0.05 -3.77 -7.07
C ASP A 44 0.58 -2.39 -7.25
N GLU A 45 -0.23 -1.34 -7.13
CA GLU A 45 0.27 0.03 -7.24
C GLU A 45 1.28 0.35 -6.14
N PHE A 46 0.99 -0.09 -4.93
CA PHE A 46 1.92 0.08 -3.81
C PHE A 46 3.25 -0.61 -4.09
N CYS A 47 3.21 -1.83 -4.58
CA CYS A 47 4.42 -2.58 -4.88
C CYS A 47 5.25 -1.92 -5.98
N VAL A 48 4.60 -1.43 -7.03
CA VAL A 48 5.28 -0.70 -8.10
C VAL A 48 5.93 0.56 -7.56
N TYR A 49 5.18 1.31 -6.75
CA TYR A 49 5.67 2.58 -6.21
C TYR A 49 6.91 2.37 -5.32
N MET A 50 6.88 1.34 -4.50
CA MET A 50 7.95 1.06 -3.53
C MET A 50 9.06 0.18 -4.09
N GLY A 51 8.84 -0.47 -5.23
CA GLY A 51 9.82 -1.37 -5.80
C GLY A 51 9.83 -2.75 -5.14
N PHE A 52 8.73 -3.16 -4.53
CA PHE A 52 8.63 -4.46 -3.88
C PHE A 52 8.06 -5.50 -4.83
N GLU A 53 8.40 -6.78 -4.57
CA GLU A 53 7.77 -7.89 -5.27
C GLU A 53 6.39 -8.14 -4.69
N VAL A 54 5.38 -8.21 -5.56
CA VAL A 54 4.00 -8.42 -5.13
C VAL A 54 3.85 -9.70 -4.32
N SER A 55 4.48 -10.78 -4.77
CA SER A 55 4.37 -12.08 -4.10
C SER A 55 4.87 -12.02 -2.65
N LYS A 56 5.96 -11.31 -2.41
CA LYS A 56 6.52 -11.18 -1.06
C LYS A 56 5.63 -10.36 -0.16
N VAL A 57 5.06 -9.27 -0.69
CA VAL A 57 4.15 -8.43 0.08
C VAL A 57 2.88 -9.20 0.42
N LYS A 58 2.35 -9.97 -0.54
CA LYS A 58 1.18 -10.81 -0.30
C LYS A 58 1.42 -11.82 0.81
N GLN A 59 2.60 -12.43 0.85
CA GLN A 59 2.94 -13.39 1.91
C GLN A 59 2.89 -12.74 3.29
N LEU A 60 3.31 -11.49 3.40
CA LEU A 60 3.27 -10.77 4.67
C LEU A 60 1.85 -10.41 5.09
N LEU A 61 0.96 -10.18 4.15
CA LEU A 61 -0.39 -9.70 4.41
C LEU A 61 -1.45 -10.81 4.44
N LEU A 62 -1.12 -11.99 3.93
CA LEU A 62 -2.03 -13.14 3.95
C LEU A 62 -1.72 -14.00 5.16
N TYR A 63 -2.69 -14.15 6.04
CA TYR A 63 -2.55 -14.95 7.25
C TYR A 63 -3.87 -15.56 7.66
#